data_5f8c422ac39553f4dfefd72ececd8612
#
_entry.id   5f8c422ac39553f4dfefd72ececd8612
#
_cell.length_a   1.000
_cell.length_b   1.000
_cell.length_c   1.000
_cell.angle_alpha   90.00
_cell.angle_beta   90.00
_cell.angle_gamma   90.00
#
_symmetry.space_group_name_H-M   'P 1'
#
loop_
_entity.id
_entity.type
_entity.pdbx_description
1 polymer ?
#
loop_
_entity_poly.entity_id
_entity_poly.type
_entity_poly.pdbx_seq_one_letter_code
_entity_poly.pdbx_strand_id
1 'polypeptide(L)'
;MAIIVNAQAVAPATQYSTLDLEKAFVEADLNATALVAKTPLEEGVRRMVVDITAYSSTPGQTDDSPFITASGHRVRDGIVAANFLPMYTQIKIPELFGEKVFVVEDRMNRRYTNRVDIWFADTQDALKFGLKRVEIVVL
;
A
#
# COMPACT_ATOMS: atom_id res chain seq x y z
N MET A 1 -7.53 -67.68 7.41
CA MET A 1 -6.72 -66.80 6.52
C MET A 1 -6.27 -65.67 7.35
N ALA A 2 -5.06 -65.68 7.89
CA ALA A 2 -4.54 -64.70 8.79
C ALA A 2 -3.84 -63.60 7.96
N ILE A 3 -4.30 -62.36 8.05
CA ILE A 3 -3.64 -61.21 7.45
C ILE A 3 -2.51 -60.82 8.38
N ILE A 4 -1.29 -61.09 7.96
CA ILE A 4 -0.11 -60.58 8.62
C ILE A 4 -0.01 -59.10 8.29
N VAL A 5 -0.42 -58.25 9.20
CA VAL A 5 -0.10 -56.81 9.13
C VAL A 5 1.38 -56.70 9.44
N ASN A 6 2.16 -56.47 8.42
CA ASN A 6 3.57 -56.21 8.56
C ASN A 6 3.72 -54.82 9.22
N ALA A 7 3.88 -54.84 10.52
CA ALA A 7 4.29 -53.64 11.25
C ALA A 7 5.70 -53.30 10.79
N GLN A 8 5.83 -52.41 9.82
CA GLN A 8 7.10 -51.79 9.53
C GLN A 8 7.56 -51.11 10.80
N ALA A 9 8.70 -51.56 11.29
CA ALA A 9 9.36 -50.96 12.40
C ALA A 9 9.55 -49.47 12.10
N VAL A 10 8.85 -48.67 12.86
CA VAL A 10 9.17 -47.24 12.95
C VAL A 10 10.63 -47.19 13.38
N ALA A 11 11.47 -46.63 12.58
CA ALA A 11 12.88 -46.44 12.92
C ALA A 11 12.94 -45.83 14.33
N PRO A 12 13.82 -46.31 15.21
CA PRO A 12 13.92 -45.73 16.53
C PRO A 12 14.14 -44.24 16.37
N ALA A 13 13.31 -43.44 17.04
CA ALA A 13 13.48 -42.02 17.11
C ALA A 13 14.94 -41.77 17.51
N THR A 14 15.73 -41.33 16.58
CA THR A 14 17.10 -40.97 16.84
C THR A 14 17.04 -39.94 17.97
N GLN A 15 17.67 -40.27 19.07
CA GLN A 15 17.70 -39.39 20.23
C GLN A 15 18.50 -38.13 19.85
N TYR A 16 17.82 -37.18 19.28
CA TYR A 16 18.36 -35.83 19.18
C TYR A 16 18.42 -35.25 20.59
N SER A 17 19.56 -34.73 20.98
CA SER A 17 19.65 -34.02 22.23
C SER A 17 18.73 -32.80 22.20
N THR A 18 18.24 -32.37 23.34
CA THR A 18 17.38 -31.15 23.41
C THR A 18 18.09 -29.93 22.81
N LEU A 19 19.40 -29.89 22.84
CA LEU A 19 20.22 -28.85 22.19
C LEU A 19 20.15 -28.92 20.65
N ASP A 20 20.07 -30.10 20.06
CA ASP A 20 19.95 -30.25 18.60
C ASP A 20 18.57 -29.85 18.10
N LEU A 21 17.53 -30.10 18.90
CA LEU A 21 16.16 -29.67 18.59
C LEU A 21 16.00 -28.15 18.70
N GLU A 22 16.59 -27.52 19.72
CA GLU A 22 16.58 -26.06 19.85
C GLU A 22 17.32 -25.38 18.69
N LYS A 23 18.46 -25.94 18.29
CA LYS A 23 19.24 -25.40 17.17
C LYS A 23 18.52 -25.54 15.83
N ALA A 24 17.86 -26.68 15.58
CA ALA A 24 17.05 -26.90 14.39
C ALA A 24 15.82 -25.98 14.37
N PHE A 25 15.22 -25.70 15.53
CA PHE A 25 14.07 -24.81 15.66
C PHE A 25 14.44 -23.35 15.40
N VAL A 26 15.58 -22.87 15.92
CA VAL A 26 16.11 -21.52 15.68
C VAL A 26 16.47 -21.32 14.21
N GLU A 27 17.09 -22.31 13.57
CA GLU A 27 17.42 -22.24 12.13
C GLU A 27 16.16 -22.25 11.27
N ALA A 28 15.11 -22.98 11.64
CA ALA A 28 13.83 -22.99 10.95
C ALA A 28 13.10 -21.63 11.07
N ASP A 29 13.12 -21.00 12.24
CA ASP A 29 12.55 -19.68 12.46
C ASP A 29 13.28 -18.58 11.68
N LEU A 30 14.61 -18.62 11.65
CA LEU A 30 15.42 -17.66 10.85
C LEU A 30 15.13 -17.81 9.35
N ASN A 31 14.99 -19.04 8.86
CA ASN A 31 14.63 -19.28 7.46
C ASN A 31 13.19 -18.90 7.15
N ALA A 32 12.24 -19.12 8.06
CA ALA A 32 10.85 -18.70 7.90
C ALA A 32 10.74 -17.17 7.89
N THR A 33 11.48 -16.46 8.76
CA THR A 33 11.53 -14.99 8.78
C THR A 33 12.19 -14.44 7.51
N ALA A 34 13.25 -15.08 7.00
CA ALA A 34 13.88 -14.68 5.74
C ALA A 34 12.98 -14.97 4.52
N LEU A 35 12.16 -16.02 4.54
CA LEU A 35 11.18 -16.33 3.50
C LEU A 35 9.99 -15.35 3.51
N VAL A 36 9.52 -14.92 4.68
CA VAL A 36 8.47 -13.90 4.82
C VAL A 36 8.98 -12.53 4.35
N ALA A 37 10.25 -12.19 4.60
CA ALA A 37 10.88 -10.97 4.08
C ALA A 37 11.09 -10.98 2.55
N LYS A 38 10.98 -12.13 1.89
CA LYS A 38 11.11 -12.33 0.45
C LYS A 38 9.80 -12.70 -0.25
N THR A 39 8.64 -12.40 0.34
CA THR A 39 7.37 -12.62 -0.35
C THR A 39 7.32 -11.76 -1.61
N PRO A 40 7.05 -12.32 -2.80
CA PRO A 40 7.03 -11.58 -4.08
C PRO A 40 5.99 -10.45 -4.16
N LEU A 41 5.15 -10.30 -3.14
CA LEU A 41 4.12 -9.26 -3.04
C LEU A 41 4.70 -7.86 -2.75
N GLU A 42 5.99 -7.75 -2.42
CA GLU A 42 6.65 -6.45 -2.21
C GLU A 42 7.51 -6.00 -3.40
N GLU A 43 7.74 -6.85 -4.38
CA GLU A 43 8.48 -6.52 -5.61
C GLU A 43 7.59 -5.74 -6.61
N GLY A 44 7.26 -4.52 -6.31
CA GLY A 44 6.44 -3.66 -7.19
C GLY A 44 5.76 -2.54 -6.43
N VAL A 45 5.74 -2.63 -5.12
CA VAL A 45 5.14 -1.62 -4.25
C VAL A 45 6.18 -0.57 -3.89
N ARG A 46 6.07 0.61 -4.46
CA ARG A 46 6.94 1.74 -4.14
C ARG A 46 6.31 2.59 -3.04
N ARG A 47 7.05 2.80 -1.95
CA ARG A 47 6.65 3.67 -0.84
C ARG A 47 7.42 4.98 -0.89
N MET A 48 6.75 6.09 -0.57
CA MET A 48 7.39 7.39 -0.54
C MET A 48 6.66 8.35 0.40
N VAL A 49 7.40 9.22 1.07
CA VAL A 49 6.84 10.26 1.93
C VAL A 49 6.58 11.50 1.09
N VAL A 50 5.35 12.00 1.14
CA VAL A 50 4.89 13.16 0.38
C VAL A 50 4.05 14.09 1.25
N ASP A 51 3.86 15.31 0.78
CA ASP A 51 2.90 16.23 1.35
C ASP A 51 1.50 15.93 0.79
N ILE A 52 0.52 15.80 1.66
CA ILE A 52 -0.88 15.58 1.29
C ILE A 52 -1.69 16.83 1.65
N THR A 53 -2.46 17.31 0.71
CA THR A 53 -3.46 18.38 0.87
C THR A 53 -4.80 17.94 0.32
N ALA A 54 -5.82 18.77 0.45
CA ALA A 54 -7.12 18.51 -0.15
C ALA A 54 -7.63 19.74 -0.90
N TYR A 55 -8.38 19.50 -1.97
CA TYR A 55 -9.03 20.52 -2.76
C TYR A 55 -10.49 20.18 -3.04
N SER A 56 -11.28 21.16 -3.43
CA SER A 56 -12.66 20.98 -3.85
C SER A 56 -12.93 21.69 -5.17
N SER A 57 -14.07 21.37 -5.79
CA SER A 57 -14.48 21.97 -7.06
C SER A 57 -15.03 23.40 -6.88
N THR A 58 -14.14 24.33 -6.51
CA THR A 58 -14.47 25.76 -6.39
C THR A 58 -13.64 26.58 -7.35
N PRO A 59 -14.18 27.68 -7.89
CA PRO A 59 -13.47 28.53 -8.88
C PRO A 59 -12.12 29.08 -8.41
N GLY A 60 -11.88 29.14 -7.09
CA GLY A 60 -10.61 29.61 -6.54
C GLY A 60 -9.54 28.53 -6.36
N GLN A 61 -9.89 27.25 -6.52
CA GLN A 61 -8.99 26.12 -6.29
C GLN A 61 -8.72 25.29 -7.56
N THR A 62 -9.46 25.54 -8.61
CA THR A 62 -9.40 24.83 -9.89
C THR A 62 -9.31 25.82 -11.05
N ASP A 63 -9.12 25.30 -12.27
CA ASP A 63 -9.23 26.07 -13.51
C ASP A 63 -10.72 26.41 -13.85
N ASP A 64 -10.96 26.83 -15.10
CA ASP A 64 -12.28 27.20 -15.59
C ASP A 64 -13.29 26.02 -15.64
N SER A 65 -12.83 24.79 -15.38
CA SER A 65 -13.62 23.56 -15.39
C SER A 65 -13.56 22.80 -14.07
N PRO A 66 -14.11 23.35 -12.97
CA PRO A 66 -13.90 22.84 -11.60
C PRO A 66 -14.39 21.40 -11.37
N PHE A 67 -15.22 20.86 -12.25
CA PHE A 67 -15.74 19.49 -12.15
C PHE A 67 -15.09 18.51 -13.11
N ILE A 68 -14.13 18.95 -13.92
CA ILE A 68 -13.42 18.12 -14.89
C ILE A 68 -11.94 18.10 -14.51
N THR A 69 -11.39 16.91 -14.41
CA THR A 69 -9.98 16.68 -14.10
C THR A 69 -9.09 16.88 -15.33
N ALA A 70 -7.78 16.97 -15.12
CA ALA A 70 -6.82 17.03 -16.22
C ALA A 70 -6.87 15.81 -17.16
N SER A 71 -7.38 14.67 -16.69
CA SER A 71 -7.64 13.50 -17.54
C SER A 71 -8.92 13.58 -18.38
N GLY A 72 -9.71 14.64 -18.20
CA GLY A 72 -10.99 14.84 -18.90
C GLY A 72 -12.20 14.14 -18.25
N HIS A 73 -12.02 13.53 -17.10
CA HIS A 73 -13.10 12.88 -16.37
C HIS A 73 -13.74 13.82 -15.35
N ARG A 74 -14.98 13.50 -14.99
CA ARG A 74 -15.66 14.21 -13.90
C ARG A 74 -15.05 13.82 -12.55
N VAL A 75 -14.84 14.82 -11.68
CA VAL A 75 -14.38 14.61 -10.31
C VAL A 75 -15.32 13.68 -9.53
N ARG A 76 -14.74 12.84 -8.68
CA ARG A 76 -15.43 11.91 -7.79
C ARG A 76 -14.56 11.54 -6.60
N ASP A 77 -15.14 10.94 -5.59
CA ASP A 77 -14.37 10.41 -4.45
C ASP A 77 -13.31 9.39 -4.93
N GLY A 78 -12.13 9.47 -4.34
CA GLY A 78 -10.98 8.62 -4.70
C GLY A 78 -10.08 9.19 -5.80
N ILE A 79 -10.34 10.42 -6.29
CA ILE A 79 -9.44 11.11 -7.22
C ILE A 79 -8.38 11.92 -6.44
N VAL A 80 -7.17 11.91 -6.96
CA VAL A 80 -6.08 12.79 -6.51
C VAL A 80 -5.40 13.50 -7.67
N ALA A 81 -4.88 14.68 -7.39
CA ALA A 81 -3.97 15.42 -8.26
C ALA A 81 -2.53 15.18 -7.81
N ALA A 82 -1.66 14.89 -8.75
CA ALA A 82 -0.22 14.78 -8.51
C ALA A 82 0.55 15.05 -9.81
N ASN A 83 1.69 15.77 -9.71
CA ASN A 83 2.50 16.09 -10.90
C ASN A 83 3.60 15.05 -11.14
N PHE A 84 4.08 14.37 -10.10
CA PHE A 84 5.22 13.47 -10.14
C PHE A 84 4.85 12.00 -10.42
N LEU A 85 3.55 11.68 -10.41
CA LEU A 85 3.04 10.34 -10.73
C LEU A 85 2.37 10.34 -12.12
N PRO A 86 2.53 9.28 -12.91
CA PRO A 86 1.77 9.12 -14.16
C PRO A 86 0.26 9.18 -13.94
N MET A 87 -0.49 9.59 -14.98
CA MET A 87 -1.95 9.49 -14.96
C MET A 87 -2.37 8.04 -14.75
N TYR A 88 -3.48 7.86 -14.04
CA TYR A 88 -4.08 6.57 -13.68
C TYR A 88 -3.25 5.72 -12.72
N THR A 89 -2.14 6.24 -12.18
CA THR A 89 -1.43 5.59 -11.09
C THR A 89 -2.36 5.42 -9.89
N GLN A 90 -2.40 4.21 -9.35
CA GLN A 90 -3.15 3.91 -8.13
C GLN A 90 -2.23 4.05 -6.91
N ILE A 91 -2.74 4.67 -5.87
CA ILE A 91 -2.02 4.86 -4.61
C ILE A 91 -2.91 4.54 -3.42
N LYS A 92 -2.28 4.17 -2.31
CA LYS A 92 -2.90 4.13 -0.99
C LYS A 92 -2.23 5.13 -0.07
N ILE A 93 -2.97 5.61 0.92
CA ILE A 93 -2.48 6.49 1.99
C ILE A 93 -2.84 5.82 3.32
N PRO A 94 -2.11 4.77 3.75
CA PRO A 94 -2.56 3.87 4.82
C PRO A 94 -2.81 4.57 6.14
N GLU A 95 -1.97 5.53 6.50
CA GLU A 95 -2.06 6.26 7.76
C GLU A 95 -3.36 7.08 7.89
N LEU A 96 -3.88 7.61 6.77
CA LEU A 96 -5.05 8.47 6.77
C LEU A 96 -6.34 7.76 6.34
N PHE A 97 -6.23 6.79 5.43
CA PHE A 97 -7.38 6.19 4.74
C PHE A 97 -7.33 4.65 4.68
N GLY A 98 -6.39 4.01 5.38
CA GLY A 98 -6.27 2.56 5.39
C GLY A 98 -6.10 1.96 3.99
N GLU A 99 -6.97 1.01 3.64
CA GLU A 99 -6.90 0.27 2.37
C GLU A 99 -7.54 0.99 1.18
N LYS A 100 -8.07 2.20 1.36
CA LYS A 100 -8.69 2.96 0.28
C LYS A 100 -7.70 3.25 -0.83
N VAL A 101 -8.09 2.94 -2.06
CA VAL A 101 -7.32 3.20 -3.27
C VAL A 101 -7.75 4.54 -3.87
N PHE A 102 -6.76 5.37 -4.18
CA PHE A 102 -6.93 6.61 -4.90
C PHE A 102 -6.31 6.49 -6.29
N VAL A 103 -6.81 7.26 -7.24
CA VAL A 103 -6.32 7.26 -8.63
C VAL A 103 -5.87 8.67 -9.01
N VAL A 104 -4.69 8.77 -9.59
CA VAL A 104 -4.17 10.03 -10.13
C VAL A 104 -4.89 10.32 -11.45
N GLU A 105 -5.85 11.24 -11.42
CA GLU A 105 -6.60 11.67 -12.60
C GLU A 105 -6.52 13.19 -12.81
N ASP A 106 -5.82 13.90 -11.94
CA ASP A 106 -5.70 15.35 -12.03
C ASP A 106 -4.26 15.84 -11.87
N ARG A 107 -4.05 17.10 -12.19
CA ARG A 107 -2.78 17.82 -12.08
C ARG A 107 -2.96 19.07 -11.24
N MET A 108 -1.87 19.50 -10.64
CA MET A 108 -1.82 20.73 -9.85
C MET A 108 -0.78 21.70 -10.40
N ASN A 109 -0.69 22.87 -9.79
CA ASN A 109 0.32 23.85 -10.17
C ASN A 109 1.72 23.25 -10.23
N ARG A 110 2.48 23.55 -11.27
CA ARG A 110 3.82 22.99 -11.55
C ARG A 110 4.85 23.18 -10.44
N ARG A 111 4.64 24.16 -9.57
CA ARG A 111 5.51 24.42 -8.41
C ARG A 111 5.50 23.28 -7.38
N TYR A 112 4.46 22.45 -7.37
CA TYR A 112 4.33 21.32 -6.44
C TYR A 112 4.89 20.06 -7.07
N THR A 113 6.08 19.66 -6.65
CA THR A 113 6.80 18.52 -7.23
C THR A 113 6.69 17.24 -6.41
N ASN A 114 6.34 17.33 -5.13
CA ASN A 114 6.24 16.19 -4.21
C ASN A 114 4.98 16.29 -3.33
N ARG A 115 3.85 16.56 -3.96
CA ARG A 115 2.57 16.73 -3.28
C ARG A 115 1.49 15.92 -3.97
N VAL A 116 0.59 15.39 -3.16
CA VAL A 116 -0.67 14.78 -3.59
C VAL A 116 -1.81 15.62 -3.02
N ASP A 117 -2.77 15.97 -3.85
CA ASP A 117 -3.93 16.77 -3.48
C ASP A 117 -5.20 15.93 -3.67
N ILE A 118 -5.94 15.70 -2.59
CA ILE A 118 -7.10 14.81 -2.59
C ILE A 118 -8.35 15.62 -2.88
N TRP A 119 -9.15 15.18 -3.85
CA TRP A 119 -10.44 15.81 -4.09
C TRP A 119 -11.46 15.46 -3.01
N PHE A 120 -12.11 16.49 -2.46
CA PHE A 120 -13.24 16.39 -1.55
C PHE A 120 -14.46 17.07 -2.15
N ALA A 121 -15.64 16.46 -1.95
CA ALA A 121 -16.89 17.03 -2.41
C ALA A 121 -17.27 18.30 -1.62
N ASP A 122 -16.94 18.35 -0.34
CA ASP A 122 -17.21 19.47 0.55
C ASP A 122 -15.99 20.36 0.71
N THR A 123 -16.18 21.67 0.47
CA THR A 123 -15.10 22.67 0.58
C THR A 123 -14.61 22.85 2.01
N GLN A 124 -15.51 22.79 2.98
CA GLN A 124 -15.13 22.96 4.38
C GLN A 124 -14.28 21.79 4.88
N ASP A 125 -14.59 20.58 4.42
CA ASP A 125 -13.80 19.40 4.74
C ASP A 125 -12.42 19.45 4.07
N ALA A 126 -12.34 19.92 2.84
CA ALA A 126 -11.06 20.16 2.18
C ALA A 126 -10.20 21.19 2.94
N LEU A 127 -10.79 22.30 3.37
CA LEU A 127 -10.08 23.32 4.15
C LEU A 127 -9.62 22.82 5.52
N LYS A 128 -10.45 22.05 6.22
CA LYS A 128 -10.11 21.44 7.52
C LYS A 128 -9.04 20.39 7.43
N PHE A 129 -8.91 19.72 6.29
CA PHE A 129 -7.93 18.66 6.09
C PHE A 129 -6.50 19.18 6.30
N GLY A 130 -6.18 20.36 5.79
CA GLY A 130 -4.88 20.99 5.94
C GLY A 130 -3.76 20.26 5.19
N LEU A 131 -2.53 20.49 5.63
CA LEU A 131 -1.34 19.82 5.09
C LEU A 131 -0.89 18.72 6.05
N LYS A 132 -0.64 17.54 5.50
CA LYS A 132 -0.12 16.38 6.23
C LYS A 132 1.07 15.80 5.47
N ARG A 133 2.08 15.32 6.19
CA ARG A 133 3.25 14.67 5.61
C ARG A 133 3.24 13.21 6.01
N VAL A 134 2.93 12.33 5.08
CA VAL A 134 2.73 10.89 5.33
C VAL A 134 3.28 10.04 4.19
N GLU A 135 3.40 8.74 4.45
CA GLU A 135 3.79 7.77 3.44
C GLU A 135 2.61 7.41 2.54
N ILE A 136 2.86 7.37 1.25
CA ILE A 136 1.98 6.76 0.25
C ILE A 136 2.58 5.46 -0.27
N VAL A 137 1.70 4.58 -0.69
CA VAL A 137 2.03 3.30 -1.35
C VAL A 137 1.57 3.39 -2.79
N VAL A 138 2.50 3.31 -3.73
CA VAL A 138 2.22 3.30 -5.18
C VAL A 138 2.04 1.85 -5.62
N LEU A 139 0.88 1.56 -6.18
CA LEU A 139 0.50 0.20 -6.61
C LEU A 139 0.95 -0.09 -8.05
#